data_b972057071081c6d19ab03ec6c08fbac
#
_entry.id   b972057071081c6d19ab03ec6c08fbac
#
_cell.length_a   1.000
_cell.length_b   1.000
_cell.length_c   1.000
_cell.angle_alpha   90.00
_cell.angle_beta   90.00
_cell.angle_gamma   90.00
#
_symmetry.space_group_name_H-M   'P 1'
#
loop_
_entity.id
_entity.type
_entity.pdbx_description
1 polymer ?
#
loop_
_entity_poly.entity_id
_entity_poly.type
_entity_poly.pdbx_seq_one_letter_code
_entity_poly.pdbx_strand_id
1 'polypeptide(L)'
;NSGFEAVEAALKTARLATGQPGVIAFTGAYHGLGYGALNVTARAHFRAPFRSQLRQFGRFVPFPPARPAAALADLESQLRRQFRDGRVGALLAEPIQVRGGVNLPPPGFLPLLRRLCDQHRALLILDEIYTGFGRTGKWFACEHARTIPDVICLGKALTGGFPLSACVGRADLMDAAWPPSDGEAIHTSTFLGHPVGCAMALAQIREIRRLNLPRRSARLGRVLLAALAALARDARGAQLRVRGQGLLAGVEIRHADGSPAPRRALALVKTLLRRGFIFLPEGDPPNVISFTPPLTISARQLRTAVAALRRECAA
;
A
#
# COMPACT_ATOMS: atom_id res chain seq x y z
N ASN A 1 9.28 -9.80 -11.40
CA ASN A 1 10.33 -9.81 -10.37
C ASN A 1 9.98 -8.92 -9.19
N SER A 2 9.61 -7.67 -9.42
CA SER A 2 9.33 -6.71 -8.35
C SER A 2 7.92 -6.12 -8.48
N GLY A 3 7.41 -5.55 -7.37
CA GLY A 3 6.04 -5.04 -7.33
C GLY A 3 5.73 -3.98 -8.41
N PHE A 4 6.70 -3.16 -8.80
CA PHE A 4 6.46 -2.17 -9.84
C PHE A 4 6.14 -2.81 -11.21
N GLU A 5 6.67 -4.00 -11.51
CA GLU A 5 6.36 -4.70 -12.76
C GLU A 5 4.91 -5.20 -12.79
N ALA A 6 4.35 -5.59 -11.64
CA ALA A 6 2.91 -5.88 -11.54
C ALA A 6 2.08 -4.61 -11.79
N VAL A 7 2.53 -3.45 -11.29
CA VAL A 7 1.88 -2.15 -11.57
C VAL A 7 2.01 -1.78 -13.04
N GLU A 8 3.19 -1.95 -13.66
CA GLU A 8 3.39 -1.73 -15.10
C GLU A 8 2.41 -2.57 -15.94
N ALA A 9 2.27 -3.86 -15.60
CA ALA A 9 1.31 -4.75 -16.26
C ALA A 9 -0.13 -4.25 -16.08
N ALA A 10 -0.52 -3.84 -14.86
CA ALA A 10 -1.85 -3.31 -14.58
C ALA A 10 -2.14 -2.01 -15.34
N LEU A 11 -1.18 -1.10 -15.45
CA LEU A 11 -1.31 0.14 -16.23
C LEU A 11 -1.47 -0.14 -17.73
N LYS A 12 -0.70 -1.10 -18.27
CA LYS A 12 -0.84 -1.54 -19.66
C LYS A 12 -2.19 -2.21 -19.90
N THR A 13 -2.62 -3.11 -18.99
CA THR A 13 -3.95 -3.74 -19.05
C THR A 13 -5.05 -2.67 -19.11
N ALA A 14 -4.97 -1.66 -18.24
CA ALA A 14 -5.96 -0.58 -18.23
C ALA A 14 -5.98 0.19 -19.55
N ARG A 15 -4.82 0.51 -20.10
CA ARG A 15 -4.71 1.21 -21.40
C ARG A 15 -5.29 0.40 -22.55
N LEU A 16 -5.00 -0.90 -22.60
CA LEU A 16 -5.47 -1.79 -23.66
C LEU A 16 -6.98 -2.02 -23.56
N ALA A 17 -7.49 -2.31 -22.35
CA ALA A 17 -8.90 -2.60 -22.15
C ALA A 17 -9.82 -1.38 -22.32
N THR A 18 -9.37 -0.18 -21.95
CA THR A 18 -10.24 1.03 -21.97
C THR A 18 -9.95 1.97 -23.10
N GLY A 19 -8.81 1.84 -23.78
CA GLY A 19 -8.35 2.82 -24.77
C GLY A 19 -7.95 4.18 -24.18
N GLN A 20 -8.13 4.41 -22.87
CA GLN A 20 -7.89 5.70 -22.24
C GLN A 20 -6.50 5.78 -21.59
N PRO A 21 -5.77 6.92 -21.75
CA PRO A 21 -4.40 7.04 -21.26
C PRO A 21 -4.28 7.46 -19.81
N GLY A 22 -5.26 8.15 -19.24
CA GLY A 22 -5.18 8.76 -17.92
C GLY A 22 -5.39 7.74 -16.78
N VAL A 23 -4.63 7.92 -15.71
CA VAL A 23 -4.75 7.14 -14.48
C VAL A 23 -4.85 8.09 -13.29
N ILE A 24 -5.91 7.96 -12.50
CA ILE A 24 -6.02 8.67 -11.22
C ILE A 24 -5.22 7.89 -10.17
N ALA A 25 -4.38 8.61 -9.43
CA ALA A 25 -3.64 8.09 -8.27
C ALA A 25 -3.76 9.08 -7.09
N PHE A 26 -3.19 8.73 -5.95
CA PHE A 26 -3.31 9.54 -4.74
C PHE A 26 -1.99 10.20 -4.34
N THR A 27 -2.06 11.42 -3.77
CA THR A 27 -0.88 12.02 -3.13
C THR A 27 -0.38 11.11 -2.00
N GLY A 28 0.93 11.05 -1.80
CA GLY A 28 1.56 10.14 -0.83
C GLY A 28 1.69 8.68 -1.32
N ALA A 29 1.10 8.30 -2.46
CA ALA A 29 1.18 6.95 -3.00
C ALA A 29 2.60 6.56 -3.44
N TYR A 30 2.89 5.26 -3.27
CA TYR A 30 4.12 4.65 -3.77
C TYR A 30 3.82 3.33 -4.49
N HIS A 31 3.91 3.35 -5.80
CA HIS A 31 3.61 2.20 -6.66
C HIS A 31 4.85 1.63 -7.36
N GLY A 32 6.02 2.14 -7.03
CA GLY A 32 7.29 1.72 -7.60
C GLY A 32 7.98 2.79 -8.43
N LEU A 33 9.15 2.45 -9.02
CA LEU A 33 10.08 3.39 -9.63
C LEU A 33 10.38 3.11 -11.11
N GLY A 34 9.79 2.08 -11.72
CA GLY A 34 9.76 1.94 -13.18
C GLY A 34 9.01 3.13 -13.80
N TYR A 35 9.31 3.53 -15.02
CA TYR A 35 8.80 4.77 -15.61
C TYR A 35 7.26 4.84 -15.66
N GLY A 36 6.56 3.74 -15.90
CA GLY A 36 5.10 3.70 -15.83
C GLY A 36 4.61 3.89 -14.40
N ALA A 37 5.11 3.07 -13.47
CA ALA A 37 4.78 3.14 -12.04
C ALA A 37 5.17 4.50 -11.43
N LEU A 38 6.28 5.12 -11.89
CA LEU A 38 6.73 6.42 -11.43
C LEU A 38 5.77 7.55 -11.84
N ASN A 39 5.03 7.40 -12.94
CA ASN A 39 3.99 8.36 -13.32
C ASN A 39 2.85 8.41 -12.30
N VAL A 40 2.59 7.35 -11.55
CA VAL A 40 1.52 7.23 -10.55
C VAL A 40 2.03 7.16 -9.10
N THR A 41 3.35 7.15 -8.89
CA THR A 41 4.00 7.36 -7.59
C THR A 41 4.06 8.85 -7.28
N ALA A 42 3.51 9.30 -6.15
CA ALA A 42 3.29 10.73 -5.90
C ALA A 42 4.51 11.48 -5.35
N ARG A 43 5.46 10.80 -4.68
CA ARG A 43 6.53 11.46 -3.91
C ARG A 43 7.50 12.21 -4.84
N ALA A 44 7.62 13.52 -4.63
CA ALA A 44 8.49 14.39 -5.43
C ALA A 44 9.96 13.94 -5.43
N HIS A 45 10.44 13.44 -4.30
CA HIS A 45 11.81 12.90 -4.18
C HIS A 45 12.18 11.89 -5.28
N PHE A 46 11.25 11.00 -5.65
CA PHE A 46 11.50 9.99 -6.69
C PHE A 46 11.25 10.52 -8.11
N ARG A 47 10.35 11.48 -8.27
CA ARG A 47 9.90 11.96 -9.59
C ARG A 47 10.72 13.13 -10.11
N ALA A 48 11.17 14.03 -9.24
CA ALA A 48 11.79 15.28 -9.64
C ALA A 48 12.98 15.09 -10.60
N PRO A 49 13.93 14.16 -10.36
CA PRO A 49 15.07 13.95 -11.26
C PRO A 49 14.69 13.50 -12.68
N PHE A 50 13.52 12.85 -12.82
CA PHE A 50 13.07 12.23 -14.09
C PHE A 50 11.87 12.95 -14.70
N ARG A 51 11.49 14.11 -14.17
CA ARG A 51 10.24 14.80 -14.55
C ARG A 51 10.12 15.07 -16.06
N SER A 52 11.20 15.42 -16.73
CA SER A 52 11.24 15.66 -18.16
C SER A 52 11.00 14.42 -19.03
N GLN A 53 11.23 13.24 -18.47
CA GLN A 53 11.05 11.94 -19.14
C GLN A 53 9.70 11.29 -18.85
N LEU A 54 8.92 11.82 -17.88
CA LEU A 54 7.62 11.27 -17.52
C LEU A 54 6.54 11.82 -18.46
N ARG A 55 5.67 10.94 -18.98
CA ARG A 55 4.52 11.31 -19.81
C ARG A 55 3.41 12.03 -19.05
N GLN A 56 3.47 12.06 -17.73
CA GLN A 56 2.52 12.73 -16.82
C GLN A 56 1.05 12.31 -17.05
N PHE A 57 0.82 11.04 -17.39
CA PHE A 57 -0.54 10.51 -17.51
C PHE A 57 -1.19 10.26 -16.14
N GLY A 58 -0.41 10.24 -15.05
CA GLY A 58 -0.91 10.14 -13.68
C GLY A 58 -1.51 11.45 -13.20
N ARG A 59 -2.76 11.40 -12.71
CA ARG A 59 -3.50 12.53 -12.13
C ARG A 59 -3.65 12.31 -10.65
N PHE A 60 -3.15 13.23 -9.84
CA PHE A 60 -3.15 13.05 -8.40
C PHE A 60 -4.31 13.78 -7.73
N VAL A 61 -4.98 13.07 -6.81
CA VAL A 61 -5.93 13.63 -5.86
C VAL A 61 -5.41 13.38 -4.43
N PRO A 62 -5.76 14.22 -3.44
CA PRO A 62 -5.40 13.98 -2.06
C PRO A 62 -5.93 12.63 -1.56
N PHE A 63 -5.08 11.87 -0.85
CA PHE A 63 -5.56 10.71 -0.12
C PHE A 63 -6.39 11.18 1.09
N PRO A 64 -7.62 10.67 1.27
CA PRO A 64 -8.51 11.22 2.29
C PRO A 64 -8.00 10.88 3.69
N PRO A 65 -8.04 11.83 4.64
CA PRO A 65 -7.77 11.53 6.03
C PRO A 65 -8.88 10.62 6.60
N ALA A 66 -8.53 9.82 7.61
CA ALA A 66 -9.49 8.92 8.25
C ALA A 66 -10.70 9.66 8.88
N ARG A 67 -10.57 10.94 9.14
CA ARG A 67 -11.59 11.86 9.69
C ARG A 67 -11.33 13.27 9.14
N PRO A 68 -12.32 14.17 9.02
CA PRO A 68 -13.76 14.02 9.31
C PRO A 68 -14.53 13.22 8.23
N ALA A 69 -15.82 12.95 8.48
CA ALA A 69 -16.68 12.24 7.52
C ALA A 69 -16.83 13.00 6.18
N ALA A 70 -16.75 14.32 6.18
CA ALA A 70 -16.77 15.16 4.98
C ALA A 70 -15.66 14.84 3.98
N ALA A 71 -14.57 14.21 4.43
CA ALA A 71 -13.44 13.86 3.56
C ALA A 71 -13.81 12.97 2.37
N LEU A 72 -14.86 12.13 2.49
CA LEU A 72 -15.34 11.31 1.36
C LEU A 72 -16.12 12.13 0.33
N ALA A 73 -16.93 13.10 0.76
CA ALA A 73 -17.68 13.98 -0.16
C ALA A 73 -16.71 14.89 -0.94
N ASP A 74 -15.69 15.40 -0.26
CA ASP A 74 -14.64 16.20 -0.89
C ASP A 74 -13.85 15.36 -1.91
N LEU A 75 -13.49 14.12 -1.53
CA LEU A 75 -12.82 13.19 -2.43
C LEU A 75 -13.70 12.87 -3.65
N GLU A 76 -14.98 12.56 -3.45
CA GLU A 76 -15.91 12.28 -4.56
C GLU A 76 -15.97 13.46 -5.53
N SER A 77 -16.09 14.68 -5.02
CA SER A 77 -16.08 15.90 -5.83
C SER A 77 -14.79 16.03 -6.65
N GLN A 78 -13.63 15.77 -6.05
CA GLN A 78 -12.34 15.82 -6.72
C GLN A 78 -12.21 14.73 -7.79
N LEU A 79 -12.61 13.49 -7.48
CA LEU A 79 -12.56 12.37 -8.44
C LEU A 79 -13.48 12.64 -9.65
N ARG A 80 -14.71 13.11 -9.42
CA ARG A 80 -15.63 13.49 -10.50
C ARG A 80 -15.05 14.55 -11.43
N ARG A 81 -14.30 15.54 -10.89
CA ARG A 81 -13.58 16.53 -11.72
C ARG A 81 -12.52 15.88 -12.59
N GLN A 82 -11.78 14.88 -12.08
CA GLN A 82 -10.75 14.17 -12.86
C GLN A 82 -11.33 13.33 -13.99
N PHE A 83 -12.54 12.80 -13.82
CA PHE A 83 -13.22 11.99 -14.84
C PHE A 83 -13.90 12.81 -15.95
N ARG A 84 -14.07 14.14 -15.81
CA ARG A 84 -14.90 14.96 -16.72
C ARG A 84 -14.47 14.91 -18.18
N ASP A 85 -13.19 14.80 -18.47
CA ASP A 85 -12.68 14.81 -19.83
C ASP A 85 -12.78 13.46 -20.56
N GLY A 86 -13.29 12.43 -19.88
CA GLY A 86 -13.45 11.09 -20.45
C GLY A 86 -12.15 10.36 -20.77
N ARG A 87 -10.97 10.88 -20.35
CA ARG A 87 -9.66 10.35 -20.70
C ARG A 87 -9.03 9.49 -19.62
N VAL A 88 -9.78 9.13 -18.58
CA VAL A 88 -9.31 8.30 -17.47
C VAL A 88 -9.73 6.86 -17.69
N GLY A 89 -8.74 5.96 -17.85
CA GLY A 89 -8.95 4.52 -18.01
C GLY A 89 -8.86 3.73 -16.71
N ALA A 90 -8.21 4.28 -15.69
CA ALA A 90 -8.08 3.59 -14.40
C ALA A 90 -7.98 4.54 -13.21
N LEU A 91 -8.34 4.00 -12.05
CA LEU A 91 -8.03 4.55 -10.74
C LEU A 91 -7.18 3.52 -9.99
N LEU A 92 -5.96 3.92 -9.61
CA LEU A 92 -5.00 3.10 -8.87
C LEU A 92 -4.92 3.58 -7.42
N ALA A 93 -5.12 2.67 -6.47
CA ALA A 93 -5.06 2.99 -5.05
C ALA A 93 -4.37 1.90 -4.23
N GLU A 94 -3.66 2.31 -3.17
CA GLU A 94 -3.34 1.45 -2.05
C GLU A 94 -4.56 1.42 -1.10
N PRO A 95 -5.07 0.25 -0.65
CA PRO A 95 -6.12 0.22 0.36
C PRO A 95 -5.71 0.87 1.68
N ILE A 96 -4.44 0.81 2.02
CA ILE A 96 -3.77 1.56 3.10
C ILE A 96 -2.47 2.08 2.51
N GLN A 97 -2.25 3.38 2.52
CA GLN A 97 -0.99 3.96 2.06
C GLN A 97 0.12 3.71 3.09
N VAL A 98 0.99 2.74 2.83
CA VAL A 98 2.03 2.38 3.80
C VAL A 98 3.19 3.36 3.74
N ARG A 99 3.79 3.54 2.56
CA ARG A 99 4.91 4.47 2.36
C ARG A 99 4.52 5.94 2.57
N GLY A 100 3.24 6.27 2.41
CA GLY A 100 2.69 7.58 2.73
C GLY A 100 2.57 7.88 4.23
N GLY A 101 2.86 6.88 5.11
CA GLY A 101 2.83 7.03 6.56
C GLY A 101 1.81 6.13 7.26
N VAL A 102 1.53 4.95 6.72
CA VAL A 102 0.51 4.02 7.22
C VAL A 102 -0.86 4.71 7.34
N ASN A 103 -1.26 5.40 6.27
CA ASN A 103 -2.52 6.14 6.23
C ASN A 103 -3.69 5.20 5.95
N LEU A 104 -4.60 5.09 6.91
CA LEU A 104 -5.86 4.39 6.73
C LEU A 104 -6.89 5.36 6.16
N PRO A 105 -7.61 4.96 5.10
CA PRO A 105 -8.70 5.79 4.59
C PRO A 105 -9.93 5.72 5.50
N PRO A 106 -10.90 6.64 5.35
CA PRO A 106 -12.16 6.55 6.06
C PRO A 106 -13.01 5.36 5.58
N PRO A 107 -13.91 4.83 6.41
CA PRO A 107 -14.90 3.86 5.98
C PRO A 107 -15.65 4.35 4.73
N GLY A 108 -15.89 3.46 3.75
CA GLY A 108 -16.55 3.83 2.49
C GLY A 108 -15.60 4.28 1.37
N PHE A 109 -14.30 4.44 1.63
CA PHE A 109 -13.32 4.84 0.60
C PHE A 109 -13.31 3.88 -0.61
N LEU A 110 -13.02 2.60 -0.41
CA LEU A 110 -12.96 1.65 -1.53
C LEU A 110 -14.32 1.46 -2.24
N PRO A 111 -15.47 1.37 -1.54
CA PRO A 111 -16.79 1.38 -2.18
C PRO A 111 -17.03 2.63 -3.05
N LEU A 112 -16.60 3.81 -2.60
CA LEU A 112 -16.68 5.04 -3.40
C LEU A 112 -15.86 4.93 -4.69
N LEU A 113 -14.60 4.45 -4.60
CA LEU A 113 -13.74 4.26 -5.77
C LEU A 113 -14.38 3.29 -6.77
N ARG A 114 -14.90 2.14 -6.27
CA ARG A 114 -15.56 1.14 -7.12
C ARG A 114 -16.74 1.74 -7.86
N ARG A 115 -17.64 2.41 -7.14
CA ARG A 115 -18.82 3.06 -7.70
C ARG A 115 -18.46 4.09 -8.80
N LEU A 116 -17.46 4.92 -8.56
CA LEU A 116 -17.02 5.90 -9.55
C LEU A 116 -16.37 5.25 -10.77
N CYS A 117 -15.55 4.23 -10.57
CA CYS A 117 -14.98 3.48 -11.69
C CYS A 117 -16.07 2.85 -12.57
N ASP A 118 -17.10 2.25 -11.96
CA ASP A 118 -18.25 1.68 -12.67
C ASP A 118 -19.00 2.75 -13.47
N GLN A 119 -19.30 3.90 -12.85
CA GLN A 119 -20.00 5.01 -13.49
C GLN A 119 -19.24 5.59 -14.71
N HIS A 120 -17.92 5.60 -14.66
CA HIS A 120 -17.06 6.18 -15.68
C HIS A 120 -16.40 5.16 -16.60
N ARG A 121 -16.75 3.87 -16.51
CA ARG A 121 -16.15 2.76 -17.29
C ARG A 121 -14.63 2.73 -17.18
N ALA A 122 -14.10 3.09 -16.01
CA ALA A 122 -12.69 3.01 -15.68
C ALA A 122 -12.42 1.77 -14.83
N LEU A 123 -11.18 1.26 -14.84
CA LEU A 123 -10.79 0.12 -14.02
C LEU A 123 -10.40 0.57 -12.62
N LEU A 124 -10.86 -0.16 -11.61
CA LEU A 124 -10.32 -0.07 -10.25
C LEU A 124 -9.13 -1.02 -10.12
N ILE A 125 -7.94 -0.46 -9.96
CA ILE A 125 -6.70 -1.20 -9.70
C ILE A 125 -6.35 -1.01 -8.22
N LEU A 126 -6.18 -2.11 -7.48
CA LEU A 126 -5.70 -2.05 -6.10
C LEU A 126 -4.27 -2.59 -5.98
N ASP A 127 -3.40 -1.74 -5.45
CA ASP A 127 -2.04 -2.12 -5.10
C ASP A 127 -2.03 -2.72 -3.69
N GLU A 128 -2.05 -4.05 -3.65
CA GLU A 128 -1.99 -4.84 -2.42
C GLU A 128 -0.59 -5.47 -2.20
N ILE A 129 0.44 -4.93 -2.87
CA ILE A 129 1.82 -5.41 -2.74
C ILE A 129 2.28 -5.39 -1.28
N TYR A 130 1.81 -4.43 -0.50
CA TYR A 130 2.15 -4.31 0.91
C TYR A 130 1.08 -4.87 1.85
N THR A 131 -0.19 -4.72 1.49
CA THR A 131 -1.33 -5.02 2.36
C THR A 131 -1.87 -6.43 2.22
N GLY A 132 -1.51 -7.12 1.14
CA GLY A 132 -1.97 -8.48 0.83
C GLY A 132 -1.37 -9.56 1.73
N PHE A 133 -1.82 -10.78 1.49
CA PHE A 133 -1.34 -12.03 2.11
C PHE A 133 -1.42 -12.05 3.64
N GLY A 134 -2.49 -11.49 4.19
CA GLY A 134 -2.77 -11.59 5.62
C GLY A 134 -2.29 -10.42 6.46
N ARG A 135 -1.56 -9.45 5.88
CA ARG A 135 -0.94 -8.33 6.60
C ARG A 135 -1.93 -7.56 7.47
N THR A 136 -3.12 -7.26 6.93
CA THR A 136 -4.15 -6.46 7.60
C THR A 136 -5.16 -7.30 8.40
N GLY A 137 -5.03 -8.62 8.40
CA GLY A 137 -5.96 -9.52 9.10
C GLY A 137 -7.00 -10.20 8.20
N LYS A 138 -6.97 -9.91 6.91
CA LYS A 138 -7.67 -10.59 5.82
C LYS A 138 -6.65 -11.04 4.78
N TRP A 139 -7.01 -11.88 3.81
CA TRP A 139 -6.11 -12.23 2.70
C TRP A 139 -5.66 -10.98 1.96
N PHE A 140 -6.63 -10.13 1.60
CA PHE A 140 -6.40 -8.83 0.98
C PHE A 140 -7.11 -7.73 1.76
N ALA A 141 -6.55 -6.52 1.77
CA ALA A 141 -7.13 -5.42 2.53
C ALA A 141 -8.47 -4.96 1.97
N CYS A 142 -8.71 -5.12 0.67
CA CYS A 142 -9.98 -4.80 0.03
C CYS A 142 -11.17 -5.59 0.59
N GLU A 143 -10.93 -6.78 1.17
CA GLU A 143 -11.96 -7.59 1.81
C GLU A 143 -12.59 -6.91 3.05
N HIS A 144 -11.87 -6.01 3.72
CA HIS A 144 -12.44 -5.25 4.85
C HIS A 144 -13.60 -4.35 4.42
N ALA A 145 -13.54 -3.86 3.19
CA ALA A 145 -14.57 -3.01 2.59
C ALA A 145 -15.51 -3.79 1.64
N ARG A 146 -15.34 -5.11 1.51
CA ARG A 146 -16.07 -5.96 0.56
C ARG A 146 -16.04 -5.40 -0.87
N THR A 147 -14.92 -4.82 -1.27
CA THR A 147 -14.74 -4.21 -2.58
C THR A 147 -13.91 -5.12 -3.46
N ILE A 148 -14.43 -5.46 -4.64
CA ILE A 148 -13.74 -6.29 -5.63
C ILE A 148 -13.13 -5.35 -6.67
N PRO A 149 -11.79 -5.30 -6.83
CA PRO A 149 -11.15 -4.56 -7.90
C PRO A 149 -11.27 -5.28 -9.24
N ASP A 150 -11.03 -4.57 -10.34
CA ASP A 150 -10.87 -5.17 -11.66
C ASP A 150 -9.49 -5.82 -11.79
N VAL A 151 -8.47 -5.21 -11.18
CA VAL A 151 -7.09 -5.69 -11.17
C VAL A 151 -6.50 -5.50 -9.77
N ILE A 152 -5.73 -6.49 -9.31
CA ILE A 152 -4.96 -6.43 -8.07
C ILE A 152 -3.48 -6.67 -8.35
N CYS A 153 -2.62 -5.79 -7.81
CA CYS A 153 -1.17 -5.93 -7.89
C CYS A 153 -0.63 -6.57 -6.61
N LEU A 154 0.16 -7.61 -6.76
CA LEU A 154 0.68 -8.46 -5.68
C LEU A 154 2.21 -8.56 -5.76
N GLY A 155 2.86 -8.75 -4.61
CA GLY A 155 4.30 -8.90 -4.49
C GLY A 155 4.72 -9.20 -3.05
N LYS A 156 5.91 -8.77 -2.65
CA LYS A 156 6.46 -8.91 -1.27
C LYS A 156 6.16 -10.28 -0.64
N ALA A 157 5.07 -10.38 0.14
CA ALA A 157 4.67 -11.60 0.84
C ALA A 157 4.19 -12.73 -0.09
N LEU A 158 4.07 -12.51 -1.39
CA LEU A 158 3.72 -13.55 -2.36
C LEU A 158 4.71 -14.73 -2.31
N THR A 159 6.00 -14.44 -2.16
CA THR A 159 7.06 -15.46 -2.09
C THR A 159 7.81 -15.47 -0.77
N GLY A 160 7.67 -14.42 0.05
CA GLY A 160 8.41 -14.28 1.29
C GLY A 160 9.91 -13.99 1.13
N GLY A 161 10.38 -13.60 -0.07
CA GLY A 161 11.77 -13.17 -0.26
C GLY A 161 12.36 -13.42 -1.64
N PHE A 162 11.79 -14.31 -2.45
CA PHE A 162 12.23 -14.49 -3.82
C PHE A 162 11.61 -13.43 -4.74
N PRO A 163 12.33 -12.91 -5.77
CA PRO A 163 11.77 -11.94 -6.70
C PRO A 163 10.61 -12.52 -7.51
N LEU A 164 9.39 -12.10 -7.18
CA LEU A 164 8.17 -12.38 -7.94
C LEU A 164 7.09 -11.36 -7.59
N SER A 165 6.36 -10.93 -8.59
CA SER A 165 5.15 -10.15 -8.45
C SER A 165 4.07 -10.67 -9.40
N ALA A 166 2.82 -10.30 -9.17
CA ALA A 166 1.71 -10.72 -10.02
C ALA A 166 0.72 -9.56 -10.21
N CYS A 167 0.27 -9.42 -11.45
CA CYS A 167 -0.89 -8.63 -11.83
C CYS A 167 -2.03 -9.61 -12.09
N VAL A 168 -3.08 -9.57 -11.28
CA VAL A 168 -4.22 -10.48 -11.37
C VAL A 168 -5.46 -9.66 -11.67
N GLY A 169 -6.16 -9.98 -12.75
CA GLY A 169 -7.41 -9.33 -13.17
C GLY A 169 -8.52 -10.34 -13.41
N ARG A 170 -9.73 -9.84 -13.65
CA ARG A 170 -10.83 -10.67 -14.11
C ARG A 170 -10.48 -11.29 -15.45
N ALA A 171 -10.87 -12.55 -15.68
CA ALA A 171 -10.52 -13.29 -16.90
C ALA A 171 -11.00 -12.55 -18.16
N ASP A 172 -12.29 -12.15 -18.19
CA ASP A 172 -12.88 -11.41 -19.31
C ASP A 172 -12.09 -10.12 -19.67
N LEU A 173 -11.64 -9.41 -18.65
CA LEU A 173 -10.83 -8.19 -18.83
C LEU A 173 -9.43 -8.52 -19.36
N MET A 174 -8.78 -9.53 -18.79
CA MET A 174 -7.42 -9.91 -19.19
C MET A 174 -7.40 -10.45 -20.60
N ASP A 175 -8.37 -11.30 -20.98
CA ASP A 175 -8.49 -11.86 -22.31
C ASP A 175 -8.77 -10.78 -23.36
N ALA A 176 -9.61 -9.79 -23.05
CA ALA A 176 -9.85 -8.65 -23.94
C ALA A 176 -8.65 -7.72 -24.08
N ALA A 177 -7.88 -7.51 -22.99
CA ALA A 177 -6.70 -6.64 -23.02
C ALA A 177 -5.48 -7.30 -23.69
N TRP A 178 -5.34 -8.61 -23.54
CA TRP A 178 -4.18 -9.38 -24.00
C TRP A 178 -4.61 -10.52 -24.94
N PRO A 179 -5.07 -10.20 -26.17
CA PRO A 179 -5.47 -11.23 -27.12
C PRO A 179 -4.28 -12.12 -27.51
N PRO A 180 -4.54 -13.32 -28.05
CA PRO A 180 -3.49 -14.17 -28.61
C PRO A 180 -2.58 -13.41 -29.56
N SER A 181 -1.28 -13.65 -29.50
CA SER A 181 -0.29 -12.99 -30.33
C SER A 181 -0.13 -13.72 -31.66
N ASP A 182 -0.03 -12.97 -32.76
CA ASP A 182 0.32 -13.50 -34.10
C ASP A 182 1.84 -13.62 -34.28
N GLY A 183 2.60 -13.67 -33.21
CA GLY A 183 4.06 -13.74 -33.24
C GLY A 183 4.65 -13.43 -31.88
N GLU A 184 5.05 -12.19 -31.64
CA GLU A 184 5.69 -11.78 -30.38
C GLU A 184 4.71 -11.10 -29.43
N ALA A 185 4.79 -11.42 -28.15
CA ALA A 185 3.98 -10.78 -27.11
C ALA A 185 4.39 -9.31 -26.90
N ILE A 186 3.42 -8.39 -26.88
CA ILE A 186 3.67 -6.95 -26.68
C ILE A 186 4.10 -6.58 -25.26
N HIS A 187 4.09 -7.54 -24.34
CA HIS A 187 4.61 -7.37 -22.97
C HIS A 187 5.20 -8.69 -22.49
N THR A 188 6.51 -8.72 -22.29
CA THR A 188 7.25 -9.88 -21.79
C THR A 188 8.47 -9.44 -20.98
N SER A 189 9.07 -10.37 -20.26
CA SER A 189 10.39 -10.24 -19.66
C SER A 189 11.03 -11.61 -19.53
N THR A 190 12.37 -11.66 -19.43
CA THR A 190 13.14 -12.91 -19.37
C THR A 190 12.65 -13.87 -18.26
N PHE A 191 12.22 -13.34 -17.12
CA PHE A 191 11.82 -14.13 -15.97
C PHE A 191 10.31 -14.14 -15.71
N LEU A 192 9.50 -13.79 -16.70
CA LEU A 192 8.05 -13.86 -16.58
C LEU A 192 7.62 -15.33 -16.38
N GLY A 193 6.87 -15.58 -15.30
CA GLY A 193 6.46 -16.93 -14.95
C GLY A 193 7.59 -17.85 -14.47
N HIS A 194 8.67 -17.29 -13.89
CA HIS A 194 9.84 -18.05 -13.41
C HIS A 194 9.41 -19.23 -12.53
N PRO A 195 9.76 -20.50 -12.90
CA PRO A 195 9.21 -21.69 -12.25
C PRO A 195 9.55 -21.79 -10.76
N VAL A 196 10.77 -21.40 -10.36
CA VAL A 196 11.17 -21.38 -8.93
C VAL A 196 10.33 -20.36 -8.16
N GLY A 197 10.15 -19.14 -8.71
CA GLY A 197 9.32 -18.12 -8.09
C GLY A 197 7.87 -18.57 -7.93
N CYS A 198 7.30 -19.20 -8.95
CA CYS A 198 5.93 -19.73 -8.90
C CYS A 198 5.79 -20.86 -7.88
N ALA A 199 6.76 -21.78 -7.80
CA ALA A 199 6.78 -22.86 -6.81
C ALA A 199 6.87 -22.30 -5.38
N MET A 200 7.71 -21.27 -5.15
CA MET A 200 7.83 -20.59 -3.86
C MET A 200 6.53 -19.87 -3.49
N ALA A 201 5.89 -19.19 -4.45
CA ALA A 201 4.60 -18.53 -4.21
C ALA A 201 3.51 -19.52 -3.80
N LEU A 202 3.43 -20.68 -4.48
CA LEU A 202 2.48 -21.73 -4.12
C LEU A 202 2.76 -22.29 -2.71
N ALA A 203 4.03 -22.53 -2.37
CA ALA A 203 4.42 -22.99 -1.04
C ALA A 203 4.05 -21.94 0.03
N GLN A 204 4.34 -20.67 -0.23
CA GLN A 204 4.01 -19.56 0.67
C GLN A 204 2.50 -19.41 0.89
N ILE A 205 1.69 -19.49 -0.17
CA ILE A 205 0.23 -19.43 -0.07
C ILE A 205 -0.32 -20.60 0.76
N ARG A 206 0.20 -21.82 0.53
CA ARG A 206 -0.17 -23.01 1.31
C ARG A 206 0.17 -22.83 2.79
N GLU A 207 1.34 -22.29 3.11
CA GLU A 207 1.78 -22.06 4.49
C GLU A 207 0.97 -20.97 5.19
N ILE A 208 0.68 -19.84 4.51
CA ILE A 208 -0.22 -18.81 5.03
C ILE A 208 -1.60 -19.39 5.39
N ARG A 209 -2.13 -20.27 4.52
CA ARG A 209 -3.40 -20.96 4.75
C ARG A 209 -3.30 -21.95 5.91
N ARG A 210 -2.28 -22.81 5.91
CA ARG A 210 -2.05 -23.84 6.93
C ARG A 210 -1.96 -23.25 8.34
N LEU A 211 -1.23 -22.15 8.48
CA LEU A 211 -1.04 -21.45 9.77
C LEU A 211 -2.16 -20.44 10.08
N ASN A 212 -3.13 -20.26 9.18
CA ASN A 212 -4.20 -19.27 9.29
C ASN A 212 -3.65 -17.87 9.66
N LEU A 213 -2.62 -17.43 8.93
CA LEU A 213 -1.89 -16.21 9.24
C LEU A 213 -2.77 -14.94 9.18
N PRO A 214 -3.79 -14.82 8.30
CA PRO A 214 -4.70 -13.68 8.35
C PRO A 214 -5.40 -13.54 9.72
N ARG A 215 -6.00 -14.62 10.24
CA ARG A 215 -6.65 -14.62 11.56
C ARG A 215 -5.66 -14.34 12.68
N ARG A 216 -4.44 -14.89 12.59
CA ARG A 216 -3.35 -14.61 13.52
C ARG A 216 -2.98 -13.12 13.52
N SER A 217 -2.81 -12.53 12.33
CA SER A 217 -2.53 -11.10 12.14
C SER A 217 -3.64 -10.23 12.76
N ALA A 218 -4.90 -10.55 12.50
CA ALA A 218 -6.03 -9.84 13.10
C ALA A 218 -5.98 -9.87 14.64
N ARG A 219 -5.71 -11.04 15.23
CA ARG A 219 -5.62 -11.21 16.70
C ARG A 219 -4.42 -10.47 17.30
N LEU A 220 -3.22 -10.67 16.74
CA LEU A 220 -2.00 -10.04 17.26
C LEU A 220 -1.97 -8.53 16.96
N GLY A 221 -2.61 -8.09 15.87
CA GLY A 221 -2.78 -6.67 15.55
C GLY A 221 -3.56 -5.92 16.64
N ARG A 222 -4.62 -6.52 17.19
CA ARG A 222 -5.33 -5.92 18.33
C ARG A 222 -4.41 -5.74 19.56
N VAL A 223 -3.58 -6.74 19.83
CA VAL A 223 -2.59 -6.66 20.95
C VAL A 223 -1.57 -5.56 20.68
N LEU A 224 -1.05 -5.48 19.45
CA LEU A 224 -0.09 -4.45 19.04
C LEU A 224 -0.69 -3.05 19.18
N LEU A 225 -1.86 -2.83 18.58
CA LEU A 225 -2.51 -1.52 18.59
C LEU A 225 -2.90 -1.06 20.00
N ALA A 226 -3.36 -1.96 20.85
CA ALA A 226 -3.65 -1.65 22.25
C ALA A 226 -2.38 -1.25 23.02
N ALA A 227 -1.26 -1.96 22.81
CA ALA A 227 0.02 -1.65 23.44
C ALA A 227 0.60 -0.30 22.94
N LEU A 228 0.49 -0.01 21.64
CA LEU A 228 0.90 1.26 21.07
C LEU A 228 0.00 2.44 21.52
N ALA A 229 -1.30 2.21 21.64
CA ALA A 229 -2.22 3.23 22.18
C ALA A 229 -1.93 3.54 23.65
N ALA A 230 -1.56 2.55 24.46
CA ALA A 230 -1.10 2.77 25.83
C ALA A 230 0.20 3.58 25.85
N LEU A 231 1.18 3.24 24.99
CA LEU A 231 2.40 4.04 24.82
C LEU A 231 2.08 5.50 24.51
N ALA A 232 1.15 5.74 23.57
CA ALA A 232 0.81 7.10 23.14
C ALA A 232 0.16 7.93 24.24
N ARG A 233 -0.60 7.32 25.14
CA ARG A 233 -1.18 8.01 26.32
C ARG A 233 -0.14 8.38 27.36
N ASP A 234 0.88 7.53 27.55
CA ASP A 234 1.91 7.70 28.57
C ASP A 234 3.05 8.63 28.12
N ALA A 235 3.12 8.96 26.82
CA ALA A 235 4.20 9.77 26.25
C ALA A 235 4.15 11.22 26.79
N ARG A 236 5.27 11.67 27.34
CA ARG A 236 5.47 13.05 27.79
C ARG A 236 6.33 13.82 26.77
N GLY A 237 6.01 15.12 26.53
CA GLY A 237 6.83 15.99 25.68
C GLY A 237 6.80 15.70 24.18
N ALA A 238 5.97 14.75 23.71
CA ALA A 238 5.70 14.51 22.30
C ALA A 238 4.27 14.02 22.12
N GLN A 239 3.65 14.38 20.99
CA GLN A 239 2.37 13.79 20.61
C GLN A 239 2.63 12.54 19.77
N LEU A 240 2.09 11.42 20.19
CA LEU A 240 2.12 10.16 19.44
C LEU A 240 0.72 9.87 18.91
N ARG A 241 0.62 9.65 17.59
CA ARG A 241 -0.64 9.20 16.97
C ARG A 241 -0.45 7.80 16.42
N VAL A 242 -1.30 6.88 16.88
CA VAL A 242 -1.24 5.47 16.49
C VAL A 242 -2.36 5.17 15.52
N ARG A 243 -2.04 4.44 14.46
CA ARG A 243 -2.99 3.92 13.48
C ARG A 243 -2.50 2.59 12.92
N GLY A 244 -3.42 1.77 12.43
CA GLY A 244 -3.05 0.47 11.86
C GLY A 244 -4.22 -0.49 11.72
N GLN A 245 -3.94 -1.62 11.07
CA GLN A 245 -4.87 -2.71 10.88
C GLN A 245 -4.12 -4.04 10.76
N GLY A 246 -4.49 -5.04 11.56
CA GLY A 246 -3.74 -6.28 11.65
C GLY A 246 -2.31 -6.03 12.15
N LEU A 247 -1.34 -6.70 11.56
CA LEU A 247 0.09 -6.51 11.83
C LEU A 247 0.74 -5.45 10.92
N LEU A 248 0.00 -4.41 10.63
CA LEU A 248 0.46 -3.19 9.98
C LEU A 248 0.06 -2.02 10.88
N ALA A 249 1.04 -1.35 11.51
CA ALA A 249 0.77 -0.22 12.37
C ALA A 249 1.80 0.90 12.16
N GLY A 250 1.38 2.15 12.38
CA GLY A 250 2.23 3.34 12.37
C GLY A 250 2.12 4.10 13.67
N VAL A 251 3.26 4.55 14.19
CA VAL A 251 3.34 5.50 15.30
C VAL A 251 3.90 6.80 14.73
N GLU A 252 3.04 7.78 14.58
CA GLU A 252 3.42 9.11 14.10
C GLU A 252 3.97 9.93 15.25
N ILE A 253 5.18 10.45 15.06
CA ILE A 253 5.89 11.27 16.04
C ILE A 253 5.68 12.74 15.68
N ARG A 254 5.20 13.52 16.66
CA ARG A 254 4.93 14.97 16.52
C ARG A 254 5.57 15.73 17.67
N HIS A 255 5.89 16.99 17.43
CA HIS A 255 6.25 17.95 18.47
C HIS A 255 5.02 18.28 19.34
N ALA A 256 5.23 18.96 20.47
CA ALA A 256 4.16 19.36 21.38
C ALA A 256 3.16 20.31 20.70
N ASP A 257 3.58 21.13 19.75
CA ASP A 257 2.74 22.02 18.94
C ASP A 257 1.93 21.28 17.85
N GLY A 258 2.12 19.96 17.74
CA GLY A 258 1.44 19.13 16.77
C GLY A 258 2.09 19.08 15.38
N SER A 259 3.22 19.76 15.15
CA SER A 259 3.98 19.66 13.89
C SER A 259 4.70 18.31 13.77
N PRO A 260 4.95 17.79 12.54
CA PRO A 260 5.70 16.55 12.33
C PRO A 260 7.13 16.63 12.89
N ALA A 261 7.62 15.54 13.52
CA ALA A 261 8.95 15.46 14.11
C ALA A 261 9.85 14.42 13.42
N PRO A 262 10.24 14.60 12.15
CA PRO A 262 10.98 13.60 11.38
C PRO A 262 12.38 13.34 11.93
N ARG A 263 13.08 14.35 12.45
CA ARG A 263 14.42 14.18 13.07
C ARG A 263 14.33 13.29 14.31
N ARG A 264 13.31 13.47 15.15
CA ARG A 264 13.07 12.64 16.33
C ARG A 264 12.71 11.19 15.94
N ALA A 265 11.85 11.02 14.95
CA ALA A 265 11.50 9.69 14.42
C ALA A 265 12.73 8.94 13.90
N LEU A 266 13.59 9.61 13.13
CA LEU A 266 14.84 9.03 12.63
C LEU A 266 15.83 8.68 13.76
N ALA A 267 15.97 9.53 14.78
CA ALA A 267 16.81 9.27 15.94
C ALA A 267 16.32 8.02 16.69
N LEU A 268 15.00 7.91 16.93
CA LEU A 268 14.39 6.73 17.56
C LEU A 268 14.66 5.45 16.75
N VAL A 269 14.47 5.48 15.42
CA VAL A 269 14.74 4.33 14.56
C VAL A 269 16.22 3.91 14.64
N LYS A 270 17.17 4.86 14.61
CA LYS A 270 18.61 4.57 14.74
C LYS A 270 18.97 3.98 16.10
N THR A 271 18.38 4.48 17.19
CA THR A 271 18.61 3.95 18.53
C THR A 271 18.02 2.54 18.68
N LEU A 272 16.83 2.32 18.18
CA LEU A 272 16.20 1.00 18.16
C LEU A 272 17.01 0.00 17.33
N LEU A 273 17.59 0.42 16.19
CA LEU A 273 18.47 -0.43 15.38
C LEU A 273 19.71 -0.89 16.16
N ARG A 274 20.37 0.00 16.91
CA ARG A 274 21.51 -0.35 17.77
C ARG A 274 21.13 -1.33 18.87
N ARG A 275 19.84 -1.41 19.23
CA ARG A 275 19.29 -2.37 20.21
C ARG A 275 18.75 -3.65 19.56
N GLY A 276 18.99 -3.86 18.25
CA GLY A 276 18.57 -5.05 17.52
C GLY A 276 17.13 -5.03 17.02
N PHE A 277 16.49 -3.84 16.94
CA PHE A 277 15.14 -3.70 16.38
C PHE A 277 15.19 -2.94 15.06
N ILE A 278 14.74 -3.58 13.98
CA ILE A 278 14.67 -2.98 12.64
C ILE A 278 13.29 -2.37 12.44
N PHE A 279 13.24 -1.05 12.31
CA PHE A 279 12.06 -0.27 11.94
C PHE A 279 12.34 0.61 10.73
N LEU A 280 11.28 1.01 10.03
CA LEU A 280 11.39 1.94 8.91
C LEU A 280 10.63 3.22 9.23
N PRO A 281 11.23 4.41 8.94
CA PRO A 281 10.50 5.66 8.94
C PRO A 281 9.68 5.79 7.66
N GLU A 282 8.40 6.10 7.80
CA GLU A 282 7.45 6.29 6.70
C GLU A 282 6.82 7.68 6.76
N GLY A 283 6.18 8.08 5.66
CA GLY A 283 5.55 9.39 5.53
C GLY A 283 6.40 10.39 4.75
N ASP A 284 5.79 11.53 4.48
CA ASP A 284 6.44 12.70 3.88
C ASP A 284 5.88 13.96 4.57
N PRO A 285 6.64 14.51 5.54
CA PRO A 285 7.96 14.10 6.02
C PRO A 285 7.97 12.74 6.76
N PRO A 286 9.14 12.04 6.85
CA PRO A 286 9.25 10.69 7.40
C PRO A 286 9.21 10.69 8.96
N ASN A 287 8.04 10.94 9.52
CA ASN A 287 7.82 11.04 10.97
C ASN A 287 6.95 9.90 11.55
N VAL A 288 6.74 8.82 10.77
CA VAL A 288 5.96 7.65 11.21
C VAL A 288 6.89 6.45 11.34
N ILE A 289 6.97 5.84 12.51
CA ILE A 289 7.67 4.57 12.73
C ILE A 289 6.70 3.44 12.40
N SER A 290 7.01 2.64 11.36
CA SER A 290 6.13 1.56 10.91
C SER A 290 6.46 0.22 11.57
N PHE A 291 5.41 -0.50 11.95
CA PHE A 291 5.42 -1.85 12.49
C PHE A 291 4.87 -2.81 11.44
N THR A 292 5.74 -3.60 10.85
CA THR A 292 5.40 -4.61 9.84
C THR A 292 6.12 -5.93 10.12
N PRO A 293 5.93 -6.51 11.32
CA PRO A 293 6.65 -7.71 11.72
C PRO A 293 6.24 -8.92 10.87
N PRO A 294 7.04 -10.01 10.86
CA PRO A 294 6.61 -11.28 10.28
C PRO A 294 5.25 -11.72 10.86
N LEU A 295 4.36 -12.29 10.03
CA LEU A 295 3.04 -12.74 10.50
C LEU A 295 3.13 -13.87 11.53
N THR A 296 4.27 -14.54 11.61
CA THR A 296 4.61 -15.60 12.58
C THR A 296 5.12 -15.07 13.92
N ILE A 297 5.32 -13.74 14.06
CA ILE A 297 5.82 -13.13 15.30
C ILE A 297 5.00 -13.57 16.53
N SER A 298 5.67 -13.73 17.69
CA SER A 298 4.99 -14.04 18.95
C SER A 298 4.49 -12.76 19.64
N ALA A 299 3.47 -12.92 20.51
CA ALA A 299 2.99 -11.81 21.33
C ALA A 299 4.08 -11.27 22.29
N ARG A 300 5.01 -12.15 22.74
CA ARG A 300 6.15 -11.75 23.55
C ARG A 300 7.08 -10.80 22.76
N GLN A 301 7.47 -11.18 21.57
CA GLN A 301 8.32 -10.34 20.70
C GLN A 301 7.68 -9.00 20.38
N LEU A 302 6.36 -8.97 20.10
CA LEU A 302 5.63 -7.71 19.91
C LEU A 302 5.70 -6.81 21.14
N ARG A 303 5.44 -7.36 22.34
CA ARG A 303 5.53 -6.60 23.59
C ARG A 303 6.96 -6.09 23.84
N THR A 304 7.98 -6.90 23.55
CA THR A 304 9.39 -6.49 23.68
C THR A 304 9.71 -5.31 22.75
N ALA A 305 9.25 -5.36 21.50
CA ALA A 305 9.46 -4.27 20.53
C ALA A 305 8.75 -2.96 20.97
N VAL A 306 7.50 -3.06 21.46
CA VAL A 306 6.77 -1.88 21.96
C VAL A 306 7.40 -1.34 23.23
N ALA A 307 7.89 -2.21 24.16
CA ALA A 307 8.58 -1.80 25.37
C ALA A 307 9.92 -1.11 25.05
N ALA A 308 10.64 -1.57 24.01
CA ALA A 308 11.84 -0.89 23.52
C ALA A 308 11.52 0.52 23.05
N LEU A 309 10.49 0.69 22.18
CA LEU A 309 10.07 2.00 21.73
C LEU A 309 9.63 2.90 22.90
N ARG A 310 8.90 2.35 23.88
CA ARG A 310 8.46 3.09 25.08
C ARG A 310 9.65 3.69 25.85
N ARG A 311 10.70 2.89 26.08
CA ARG A 311 11.92 3.38 26.77
C ARG A 311 12.57 4.54 26.03
N GLU A 312 12.68 4.43 24.70
CA GLU A 312 13.31 5.50 23.89
C GLU A 312 12.45 6.76 23.77
N CYS A 313 11.12 6.64 23.84
CA CYS A 313 10.24 7.81 23.86
C CYS A 313 10.24 8.54 25.20
N ALA A 314 10.60 7.87 26.30
CA ALA A 314 10.66 8.43 27.65
C ALA A 314 12.02 9.11 27.95
N ALA A 315 13.07 8.72 27.22
CA ALA A 315 14.41 9.34 27.30
C ALA A 315 14.47 10.63 26.50
#